data_081fb846957d132682134896fc0ae027
#
_entry.id   081fb846957d132682134896fc0ae027
#
_cell.length_a   1.000
_cell.length_b   1.000
_cell.length_c   1.000
_cell.angle_alpha   90.00
_cell.angle_beta   90.00
_cell.angle_gamma   90.00
#
_symmetry.space_group_name_H-M   'P 1'
#
loop_
_entity.id
_entity.type
_entity.pdbx_description
1 polymer ?
#
loop_
_entity_poly.entity_id
_entity_poly.type
_entity_poly.pdbx_seq_one_letter_code
_entity_poly.pdbx_strand_id
1 'polypeptide(L)'
;MSFYNSKKTIIAKSILGRLGNQMFQYAYCKAIKEAVGGSLAFSFDKVYRQKEIDGDTGGFEDSLRFFNVDNYTIFEGDIHSRYIYKLQHFVYRSLHYINRRWFKDRSWQLLYSRIGLYHYNDRNNDFYKDIVNLKKESVFPKLIICYDFLEVPERFESIRPILLKEFTPKHPPLESNTDLYKIIESSNSVCISVRRGDYLNPKYAGKFYICDEAYIYKAIEKVKQLIDNPVLIFFSDDIKWVKENIKTDIPSYYESGEDPIWEKLRLMYSCKHFVISNSTFSWWAQYLSRNEDKIVISPDHWTNDDNKDPKHLIADDFVTIPCN
;
A
#
# COMPACT_ATOMS: atom_id res chain seq x y z
N MET A 1 -2.06 35.28 -17.51
CA MET A 1 -2.95 34.17 -17.85
C MET A 1 -2.10 33.10 -18.54
N SER A 2 -1.70 32.05 -17.83
CA SER A 2 -0.95 30.94 -18.40
C SER A 2 -1.93 30.09 -19.22
N PHE A 3 -1.73 30.00 -20.53
CA PHE A 3 -2.45 29.07 -21.39
C PHE A 3 -2.05 27.65 -20.95
N TYR A 4 -2.92 27.02 -20.19
CA TYR A 4 -2.77 25.62 -19.80
C TYR A 4 -2.81 24.77 -21.07
N ASN A 5 -1.72 24.05 -21.31
CA ASN A 5 -1.62 23.12 -22.44
C ASN A 5 -2.75 22.08 -22.34
N SER A 6 -3.66 22.09 -23.31
CA SER A 6 -4.89 21.27 -23.35
C SER A 6 -4.66 19.75 -23.36
N LYS A 7 -3.40 19.31 -23.33
CA LYS A 7 -2.98 17.90 -23.35
C LYS A 7 -2.52 17.36 -21.98
N LYS A 8 -2.64 18.11 -20.89
CA LYS A 8 -2.09 17.66 -19.61
C LYS A 8 -3.07 16.76 -18.85
N THR A 9 -2.67 15.50 -18.63
CA THR A 9 -3.36 14.59 -17.73
C THR A 9 -2.80 14.74 -16.32
N ILE A 10 -3.66 14.88 -15.30
CA ILE A 10 -3.31 14.91 -13.88
C ILE A 10 -3.97 13.73 -13.21
N ILE A 11 -3.20 12.92 -12.49
CA ILE A 11 -3.66 11.82 -11.68
C ILE A 11 -3.52 12.27 -10.23
N ALA A 12 -4.65 12.48 -9.56
CA ALA A 12 -4.72 13.13 -8.26
C ALA A 12 -5.27 12.19 -7.19
N LYS A 13 -4.65 12.24 -6.00
CA LYS A 13 -5.02 11.41 -4.85
C LYS A 13 -4.84 12.16 -3.54
N SER A 14 -5.86 12.14 -2.68
CA SER A 14 -5.68 12.44 -1.25
C SER A 14 -5.22 11.18 -0.56
N ILE A 15 -3.95 11.15 -0.19
CA ILE A 15 -3.27 10.00 0.41
C ILE A 15 -3.85 9.69 1.79
N LEU A 16 -3.90 8.39 2.13
CA LEU A 16 -4.45 7.85 3.36
C LEU A 16 -3.45 6.92 4.04
N GLY A 17 -3.48 6.88 5.35
CA GLY A 17 -2.75 5.89 6.15
C GLY A 17 -1.24 6.10 6.16
N ARG A 18 -0.54 5.07 6.68
CA ARG A 18 0.93 5.03 6.81
C ARG A 18 1.57 4.45 5.54
N LEU A 19 2.89 4.26 5.56
CA LEU A 19 3.71 3.87 4.40
C LEU A 19 3.12 2.74 3.56
N GLY A 20 2.72 1.61 4.14
CA GLY A 20 2.18 0.49 3.36
C GLY A 20 0.95 0.88 2.53
N ASN A 21 0.03 1.63 3.13
CA ASN A 21 -1.15 2.14 2.42
C ASN A 21 -0.77 3.19 1.37
N GLN A 22 0.21 4.06 1.67
CA GLN A 22 0.70 5.07 0.72
C GLN A 22 1.34 4.40 -0.51
N MET A 23 2.06 3.31 -0.33
CA MET A 23 2.67 2.53 -1.41
C MET A 23 1.62 1.94 -2.36
N PHE A 24 0.51 1.38 -1.84
CA PHE A 24 -0.60 0.90 -2.67
C PHE A 24 -1.21 2.03 -3.50
N GLN A 25 -1.48 3.16 -2.87
CA GLN A 25 -2.07 4.32 -3.53
C GLN A 25 -1.13 4.90 -4.60
N TYR A 26 0.17 4.95 -4.29
CA TYR A 26 1.18 5.35 -5.26
C TYR A 26 1.24 4.38 -6.44
N ALA A 27 1.38 3.06 -6.18
CA ALA A 27 1.51 2.04 -7.21
C ALA A 27 0.32 2.03 -8.18
N TYR A 28 -0.89 2.17 -7.65
CA TYR A 28 -2.10 2.29 -8.46
C TYR A 28 -2.10 3.55 -9.35
N CYS A 29 -1.79 4.71 -8.78
CA CYS A 29 -1.70 5.96 -9.54
C CYS A 29 -0.56 5.91 -10.58
N LYS A 30 0.56 5.28 -10.23
CA LYS A 30 1.69 5.05 -11.13
C LYS A 30 1.31 4.16 -12.31
N ALA A 31 0.58 3.08 -12.07
CA ALA A 31 0.07 2.22 -13.15
C ALA A 31 -0.80 2.99 -14.14
N ILE A 32 -1.67 3.87 -13.67
CA ILE A 32 -2.43 4.76 -14.54
C ILE A 32 -1.49 5.67 -15.32
N LYS A 33 -0.50 6.29 -14.66
CA LYS A 33 0.48 7.18 -15.32
C LYS A 33 1.25 6.47 -16.42
N GLU A 34 1.72 5.25 -16.17
CA GLU A 34 2.43 4.46 -17.17
C GLU A 34 1.54 4.12 -18.39
N ALA A 35 0.25 3.89 -18.13
CA ALA A 35 -0.70 3.54 -19.18
C ALA A 35 -1.12 4.74 -20.06
N VAL A 36 -1.29 5.94 -19.49
CA VAL A 36 -1.91 7.08 -20.18
C VAL A 36 -1.06 8.36 -20.22
N GLY A 37 0.10 8.34 -19.54
CA GLY A 37 0.94 9.51 -19.35
C GLY A 37 0.37 10.49 -18.30
N GLY A 38 1.02 11.62 -18.15
CA GLY A 38 0.57 12.68 -17.25
C GLY A 38 1.46 12.90 -16.03
N SER A 39 0.91 13.58 -15.02
CA SER A 39 1.61 13.95 -13.78
C SER A 39 0.85 13.46 -12.57
N LEU A 40 1.59 13.01 -11.55
CA LEU A 40 1.03 12.66 -10.24
C LEU A 40 0.86 13.92 -9.38
N ALA A 41 -0.23 13.97 -8.62
CA ALA A 41 -0.52 15.03 -7.67
C ALA A 41 -1.13 14.42 -6.39
N PHE A 42 -0.48 14.64 -5.24
CA PHE A 42 -0.88 14.04 -3.97
C PHE A 42 -1.15 15.11 -2.91
N SER A 43 -2.16 14.87 -2.05
CA SER A 43 -2.36 15.61 -0.82
C SER A 43 -2.21 14.68 0.37
N PHE A 44 -1.46 15.12 1.37
CA PHE A 44 -1.25 14.41 2.63
C PHE A 44 -2.08 15.00 3.78
N ASP A 45 -3.00 15.91 3.51
CA ASP A 45 -3.83 16.57 4.54
C ASP A 45 -4.57 15.55 5.41
N LYS A 46 -5.05 14.44 4.81
CA LYS A 46 -5.74 13.38 5.56
C LYS A 46 -4.79 12.57 6.44
N VAL A 47 -3.55 12.38 6.00
CA VAL A 47 -2.50 11.71 6.79
C VAL A 47 -2.17 12.54 8.02
N TYR A 48 -1.94 13.85 7.85
CA TYR A 48 -1.64 14.75 8.96
C TYR A 48 -2.81 14.90 9.93
N ARG A 49 -4.04 14.98 9.41
CA ARG A 49 -5.25 15.02 10.26
C ARG A 49 -5.43 13.72 11.06
N GLN A 50 -5.07 12.57 10.50
CA GLN A 50 -5.11 11.30 11.23
C GLN A 50 -4.11 11.27 12.39
N LYS A 51 -2.93 11.86 12.21
CA LYS A 51 -1.95 12.06 13.28
C LYS A 51 -2.52 12.84 14.47
N GLU A 52 -3.30 13.89 14.19
CA GLU A 52 -3.96 14.69 15.24
C GLU A 52 -5.02 13.88 16.02
N ILE A 53 -5.72 12.97 15.36
CA ILE A 53 -6.80 12.15 15.96
C ILE A 53 -6.24 10.98 16.78
N ASP A 54 -5.28 10.23 16.23
CA ASP A 54 -4.76 8.99 16.83
C ASP A 54 -3.52 9.23 17.71
N GLY A 55 -3.05 10.49 17.78
CA GLY A 55 -1.79 10.85 18.45
C GLY A 55 -0.57 10.54 17.59
N ASP A 56 0.61 11.00 18.04
CA ASP A 56 1.87 10.77 17.34
C ASP A 56 2.42 9.36 17.60
N THR A 57 1.75 8.36 17.06
CA THR A 57 2.21 6.96 17.08
C THR A 57 3.24 6.65 15.98
N GLY A 58 3.76 7.69 15.31
CA GLY A 58 4.72 7.61 14.21
C GLY A 58 4.11 7.19 12.86
N GLY A 59 4.80 7.56 11.78
CA GLY A 59 4.47 7.15 10.40
C GLY A 59 3.30 7.87 9.73
N PHE A 60 2.68 8.86 10.37
CA PHE A 60 1.69 9.75 9.75
C PHE A 60 2.37 10.98 9.12
N GLU A 61 3.04 10.74 8.02
CA GLU A 61 3.76 11.74 7.22
C GLU A 61 3.78 11.31 5.74
N ASP A 62 4.32 12.16 4.86
CA ASP A 62 4.71 11.73 3.52
C ASP A 62 5.91 10.81 3.59
N SER A 63 5.63 9.51 3.73
CA SER A 63 6.68 8.48 3.80
C SER A 63 7.20 8.06 2.41
N LEU A 64 6.52 8.42 1.33
CA LEU A 64 6.98 8.15 -0.04
C LEU A 64 8.27 8.95 -0.37
N ARG A 65 8.48 10.09 0.27
CA ARG A 65 9.68 10.93 0.09
C ARG A 65 11.00 10.21 0.36
N PHE A 66 10.99 9.14 1.13
CA PHE A 66 12.19 8.35 1.46
C PHE A 66 12.62 7.40 0.34
N PHE A 67 11.80 7.23 -0.70
CA PHE A 67 12.03 6.28 -1.79
C PHE A 67 12.29 6.98 -3.12
N ASN A 68 12.86 6.24 -4.08
CA ASN A 68 13.15 6.73 -5.43
C ASN A 68 11.89 6.79 -6.32
N VAL A 69 10.75 7.07 -5.72
CA VAL A 69 9.48 7.22 -6.45
C VAL A 69 9.52 8.35 -7.45
N ASP A 70 8.70 8.25 -8.48
CA ASP A 70 8.55 9.30 -9.48
C ASP A 70 8.07 10.63 -8.86
N ASN A 71 8.46 11.72 -9.48
CA ASN A 71 8.09 13.04 -8.99
C ASN A 71 6.57 13.24 -8.98
N TYR A 72 6.07 13.77 -7.89
CA TYR A 72 4.69 14.19 -7.73
C TYR A 72 4.60 15.63 -7.20
N THR A 73 3.51 16.30 -7.52
CA THR A 73 3.21 17.62 -6.99
C THR A 73 2.39 17.46 -5.70
N ILE A 74 2.79 18.13 -4.63
CA ILE A 74 1.98 18.20 -3.41
C ILE A 74 0.95 19.34 -3.56
N PHE A 75 -0.30 19.06 -3.20
CA PHE A 75 -1.34 20.07 -3.13
C PHE A 75 -2.10 20.00 -1.79
N GLU A 76 -2.62 21.13 -1.37
CA GLU A 76 -3.44 21.26 -0.16
C GLU A 76 -4.91 21.49 -0.53
N GLY A 77 -5.81 21.07 0.35
CA GLY A 77 -7.24 21.29 0.22
C GLY A 77 -7.94 20.35 -0.76
N ASP A 78 -9.03 20.84 -1.33
CA ASP A 78 -9.89 20.03 -2.18
C ASP A 78 -9.35 19.89 -3.62
N ILE A 79 -9.27 18.63 -4.09
CA ILE A 79 -8.81 18.28 -5.44
C ILE A 79 -9.60 19.04 -6.53
N HIS A 80 -10.91 19.13 -6.38
CA HIS A 80 -11.77 19.74 -7.39
C HIS A 80 -11.50 21.23 -7.52
N SER A 81 -11.34 21.95 -6.39
CA SER A 81 -11.05 23.38 -6.41
C SER A 81 -9.68 23.70 -7.01
N ARG A 82 -8.71 22.78 -6.87
CA ARG A 82 -7.33 22.98 -7.32
C ARG A 82 -7.11 22.72 -8.80
N TYR A 83 -7.73 21.66 -9.33
CA TYR A 83 -7.40 21.14 -10.67
C TYR A 83 -8.52 21.21 -11.69
N ILE A 84 -9.75 21.52 -11.28
CA ILE A 84 -10.89 21.64 -12.21
C ILE A 84 -11.07 23.10 -12.62
N TYR A 85 -11.23 23.36 -13.92
CA TYR A 85 -11.65 24.67 -14.40
C TYR A 85 -13.02 25.04 -13.86
N LYS A 86 -13.27 26.32 -13.59
CA LYS A 86 -14.57 26.81 -13.09
C LYS A 86 -15.76 26.30 -13.89
N LEU A 87 -15.64 26.30 -15.22
CA LEU A 87 -16.70 25.79 -16.12
C LEU A 87 -16.87 24.27 -15.98
N GLN A 88 -15.77 23.52 -15.95
CA GLN A 88 -15.76 22.06 -15.77
C GLN A 88 -16.34 21.68 -14.41
N HIS A 89 -16.01 22.42 -13.36
CA HIS A 89 -16.56 22.25 -12.01
C HIS A 89 -18.06 22.54 -11.96
N PHE A 90 -18.51 23.61 -12.61
CA PHE A 90 -19.92 23.93 -12.70
C PHE A 90 -20.72 22.83 -13.39
N VAL A 91 -20.26 22.35 -14.56
CA VAL A 91 -20.88 21.25 -15.28
C VAL A 91 -20.89 19.98 -14.44
N TYR A 92 -19.77 19.64 -13.80
CA TYR A 92 -19.67 18.47 -12.92
C TYR A 92 -20.70 18.55 -11.78
N ARG A 93 -20.78 19.68 -11.05
CA ARG A 93 -21.72 19.84 -9.93
C ARG A 93 -23.18 19.72 -10.39
N SER A 94 -23.50 20.29 -11.54
CA SER A 94 -24.86 20.22 -12.11
C SER A 94 -25.23 18.78 -12.47
N LEU A 95 -24.35 18.07 -13.19
CA LEU A 95 -24.53 16.67 -13.56
C LEU A 95 -24.60 15.77 -12.31
N HIS A 96 -23.72 15.98 -11.35
CA HIS A 96 -23.71 15.21 -10.09
C HIS A 96 -24.97 15.40 -9.28
N TYR A 97 -25.48 16.64 -9.17
CA TYR A 97 -26.75 16.95 -8.52
C TYR A 97 -27.93 16.22 -9.18
N ILE A 98 -28.02 16.28 -10.52
CA ILE A 98 -29.07 15.63 -11.31
C ILE A 98 -29.00 14.12 -11.12
N ASN A 99 -27.80 13.52 -11.26
CA ASN A 99 -27.61 12.09 -11.08
C ASN A 99 -28.03 11.62 -9.67
N ARG A 100 -27.56 12.31 -8.65
CA ARG A 100 -27.87 11.97 -7.24
C ARG A 100 -29.38 12.08 -6.93
N ARG A 101 -30.04 13.03 -7.53
CA ARG A 101 -31.45 13.32 -7.26
C ARG A 101 -32.41 12.41 -8.01
N TRP A 102 -32.09 12.08 -9.27
CA TRP A 102 -33.05 11.46 -10.17
C TRP A 102 -32.71 10.04 -10.63
N PHE A 103 -31.45 9.74 -10.83
CA PHE A 103 -31.05 8.49 -11.49
C PHE A 103 -30.29 7.53 -10.60
N LYS A 104 -29.45 8.00 -9.70
CA LYS A 104 -28.56 7.20 -8.81
C LYS A 104 -27.71 6.16 -9.59
N ASP A 105 -27.43 6.41 -10.84
CA ASP A 105 -26.85 5.46 -11.77
C ASP A 105 -25.34 5.70 -11.94
N ARG A 106 -24.57 4.60 -11.99
CA ARG A 106 -23.11 4.61 -12.21
C ARG A 106 -22.73 4.89 -13.68
N SER A 107 -23.64 4.73 -14.63
CA SER A 107 -23.41 4.98 -16.07
C SER A 107 -23.00 6.43 -16.38
N TRP A 108 -23.22 7.35 -15.46
CA TRP A 108 -22.83 8.75 -15.55
C TRP A 108 -21.31 8.99 -15.55
N GLN A 109 -20.50 8.00 -15.21
CA GLN A 109 -19.05 8.08 -15.39
C GLN A 109 -18.67 8.34 -16.85
N LEU A 110 -19.40 7.78 -17.82
CA LEU A 110 -19.23 8.08 -19.25
C LEU A 110 -19.51 9.55 -19.57
N LEU A 111 -20.42 10.18 -18.86
CA LEU A 111 -20.72 11.60 -19.06
C LEU A 111 -19.64 12.51 -18.46
N TYR A 112 -19.12 12.14 -17.29
CA TYR A 112 -17.99 12.85 -16.68
C TYR A 112 -16.72 12.74 -17.53
N SER A 113 -16.48 11.58 -18.14
CA SER A 113 -15.31 11.39 -19.03
C SER A 113 -15.31 12.34 -20.22
N ARG A 114 -16.48 12.73 -20.76
CA ARG A 114 -16.59 13.70 -21.85
C ARG A 114 -16.08 15.10 -21.48
N ILE A 115 -16.14 15.43 -20.19
CA ILE A 115 -15.58 16.67 -19.66
C ILE A 115 -14.20 16.47 -19.04
N GLY A 116 -13.52 15.36 -19.30
CA GLY A 116 -12.18 15.08 -18.84
C GLY A 116 -12.07 14.68 -17.38
N LEU A 117 -13.18 14.32 -16.71
CA LEU A 117 -13.17 13.89 -15.31
C LEU A 117 -13.35 12.38 -15.19
N TYR A 118 -12.46 11.75 -14.43
CA TYR A 118 -12.44 10.30 -14.21
C TYR A 118 -12.30 10.02 -12.72
N HIS A 119 -13.08 9.06 -12.21
CA HIS A 119 -13.11 8.69 -10.81
C HIS A 119 -12.82 7.20 -10.66
N TYR A 120 -11.79 6.84 -9.89
CA TYR A 120 -11.38 5.47 -9.64
C TYR A 120 -11.41 5.16 -8.14
N ASN A 121 -11.79 3.93 -7.81
CA ASN A 121 -11.78 3.40 -6.46
C ASN A 121 -11.53 1.89 -6.47
N ASP A 122 -11.42 1.26 -5.32
CA ASP A 122 -11.17 -0.17 -5.14
C ASP A 122 -12.24 -1.06 -5.80
N ARG A 123 -13.46 -0.53 -6.02
CA ARG A 123 -14.63 -1.26 -6.49
C ARG A 123 -14.84 -1.21 -8.00
N ASN A 124 -14.05 -0.44 -8.73
CA ASN A 124 -14.18 -0.33 -10.18
C ASN A 124 -13.55 -1.56 -10.85
N ASN A 125 -14.37 -2.53 -11.22
CA ASN A 125 -13.94 -3.80 -11.83
C ASN A 125 -13.47 -3.66 -13.29
N ASP A 126 -13.69 -2.51 -13.95
CA ASP A 126 -13.43 -2.31 -15.39
C ASP A 126 -12.18 -1.47 -15.70
N PHE A 127 -11.17 -1.50 -14.83
CA PHE A 127 -9.93 -0.71 -14.95
C PHE A 127 -9.32 -0.75 -16.36
N TYR A 128 -9.21 -1.91 -16.99
CA TYR A 128 -8.60 -2.04 -18.32
C TYR A 128 -9.47 -1.47 -19.43
N LYS A 129 -10.78 -1.60 -19.37
CA LYS A 129 -11.71 -0.94 -20.30
C LYS A 129 -11.66 0.58 -20.13
N ASP A 130 -11.51 1.03 -18.87
CA ASP A 130 -11.41 2.44 -18.54
C ASP A 130 -10.09 3.05 -19.02
N ILE A 131 -8.96 2.33 -18.96
CA ILE A 131 -7.68 2.78 -19.55
C ILE A 131 -7.81 3.03 -21.05
N VAL A 132 -8.51 2.18 -21.79
CA VAL A 132 -8.77 2.40 -23.21
C VAL A 132 -9.57 3.69 -23.43
N ASN A 133 -10.54 3.98 -22.57
CA ASN A 133 -11.31 5.22 -22.63
C ASN A 133 -10.47 6.44 -22.21
N LEU A 134 -9.55 6.28 -21.25
CA LEU A 134 -8.62 7.33 -20.84
C LEU A 134 -7.66 7.77 -21.96
N LYS A 135 -7.35 6.88 -22.90
CA LYS A 135 -6.50 7.19 -24.07
C LYS A 135 -7.21 8.05 -25.12
N LYS A 136 -8.57 8.10 -25.11
CA LYS A 136 -9.32 8.94 -26.06
C LYS A 136 -9.05 10.43 -25.80
N GLU A 137 -8.99 11.20 -26.86
CA GLU A 137 -8.83 12.65 -26.75
C GLU A 137 -10.00 13.31 -26.02
N SER A 138 -9.71 14.30 -25.23
CA SER A 138 -10.69 15.12 -24.51
C SER A 138 -10.47 16.58 -24.86
N VAL A 139 -11.58 17.34 -24.98
CA VAL A 139 -11.54 18.80 -25.19
C VAL A 139 -10.95 19.52 -23.97
N PHE A 140 -11.17 18.96 -22.77
CA PHE A 140 -10.63 19.49 -21.52
C PHE A 140 -9.40 18.70 -21.05
N PRO A 141 -8.52 19.30 -20.25
CA PRO A 141 -7.49 18.57 -19.53
C PRO A 141 -8.11 17.42 -18.75
N LYS A 142 -7.42 16.28 -18.71
CA LYS A 142 -7.90 15.11 -17.97
C LYS A 142 -7.50 15.21 -16.52
N LEU A 143 -8.48 15.10 -15.64
CA LEU A 143 -8.28 14.93 -14.20
C LEU A 143 -8.79 13.55 -13.80
N ILE A 144 -7.88 12.71 -13.35
CA ILE A 144 -8.15 11.36 -12.86
C ILE A 144 -8.03 11.41 -11.35
N ILE A 145 -9.13 11.20 -10.66
CA ILE A 145 -9.19 11.25 -9.20
C ILE A 145 -9.31 9.82 -8.65
N CYS A 146 -8.36 9.45 -7.84
CA CYS A 146 -8.33 8.15 -7.19
C CYS A 146 -8.80 8.25 -5.73
N TYR A 147 -9.70 7.35 -5.32
CA TYR A 147 -10.29 7.30 -3.98
C TYR A 147 -9.86 6.04 -3.25
N ASP A 148 -10.25 5.90 -2.00
CA ASP A 148 -10.04 4.75 -1.13
C ASP A 148 -8.56 4.36 -0.94
N PHE A 149 -8.25 3.16 -0.47
CA PHE A 149 -6.87 2.70 -0.20
C PHE A 149 -6.18 2.12 -1.44
N LEU A 150 -6.94 1.72 -2.46
CA LEU A 150 -6.43 1.20 -3.74
C LEU A 150 -5.55 -0.06 -3.59
N GLU A 151 -5.90 -0.90 -2.63
CA GLU A 151 -5.20 -2.14 -2.30
C GLU A 151 -5.57 -3.24 -3.30
N VAL A 152 -5.24 -3.05 -4.58
CA VAL A 152 -5.60 -3.94 -5.69
C VAL A 152 -4.35 -4.29 -6.50
N PRO A 153 -3.55 -5.30 -6.07
CA PRO A 153 -2.27 -5.66 -6.68
C PRO A 153 -2.34 -5.89 -8.20
N GLU A 154 -3.39 -6.52 -8.69
CA GLU A 154 -3.56 -6.83 -10.12
C GLU A 154 -3.54 -5.59 -11.01
N ARG A 155 -3.80 -4.41 -10.45
CA ARG A 155 -3.81 -3.14 -11.19
C ARG A 155 -2.42 -2.61 -11.50
N PHE A 156 -1.43 -2.99 -10.73
CA PHE A 156 -0.06 -2.52 -10.88
C PHE A 156 0.98 -3.64 -11.09
N GLU A 157 0.55 -4.91 -11.19
CA GLU A 157 1.47 -6.03 -11.39
C GLU A 157 2.30 -5.87 -12.67
N SER A 158 1.71 -5.37 -13.74
CA SER A 158 2.42 -5.13 -15.01
C SER A 158 3.58 -4.12 -14.91
N ILE A 159 3.59 -3.28 -13.88
CA ILE A 159 4.66 -2.31 -13.62
C ILE A 159 5.54 -2.71 -12.43
N ARG A 160 5.44 -3.94 -11.93
CA ARG A 160 6.27 -4.43 -10.81
C ARG A 160 7.77 -4.14 -10.99
N PRO A 161 8.38 -4.33 -12.18
CA PRO A 161 9.80 -4.00 -12.37
C PRO A 161 10.13 -2.51 -12.14
N ILE A 162 9.20 -1.61 -12.40
CA ILE A 162 9.32 -0.17 -12.11
C ILE A 162 9.23 0.04 -10.60
N LEU A 163 8.23 -0.55 -9.95
CA LEU A 163 8.00 -0.41 -8.50
C LEU A 163 9.18 -0.94 -7.67
N LEU A 164 9.82 -2.03 -8.08
CA LEU A 164 11.02 -2.56 -7.44
C LEU A 164 12.19 -1.56 -7.43
N LYS A 165 12.30 -0.70 -8.45
CA LYS A 165 13.30 0.37 -8.50
C LYS A 165 12.86 1.57 -7.69
N GLU A 166 11.62 1.99 -7.87
CA GLU A 166 11.08 3.20 -7.25
C GLU A 166 10.94 3.07 -5.73
N PHE A 167 10.57 1.88 -5.20
CA PHE A 167 10.51 1.63 -3.77
C PHE A 167 11.88 1.24 -3.16
N THR A 168 12.97 1.44 -3.87
CA THR A 168 14.30 1.41 -3.26
C THR A 168 14.51 2.69 -2.44
N PRO A 169 14.87 2.60 -1.14
CA PRO A 169 15.15 3.76 -0.31
C PRO A 169 16.28 4.62 -0.88
N LYS A 170 16.16 5.95 -0.78
CA LYS A 170 17.18 6.92 -1.20
C LYS A 170 18.45 6.85 -0.36
N HIS A 171 18.30 6.50 0.91
CA HIS A 171 19.42 6.37 1.85
C HIS A 171 20.11 5.03 1.69
N PRO A 172 21.42 4.93 1.87
CA PRO A 172 22.13 3.65 1.92
C PRO A 172 21.67 2.82 3.12
N PRO A 173 21.95 1.51 3.15
CA PRO A 173 21.77 0.69 4.35
C PRO A 173 22.49 1.28 5.55
N LEU A 174 21.88 1.17 6.73
CA LEU A 174 22.51 1.64 7.97
C LEU A 174 23.69 0.74 8.35
N GLU A 175 24.80 1.35 8.74
CA GLU A 175 26.00 0.62 9.21
C GLU A 175 25.69 -0.24 10.45
N SER A 176 24.79 0.22 11.32
CA SER A 176 24.32 -0.53 12.49
C SER A 176 23.68 -1.87 12.15
N ASN A 177 23.18 -2.04 10.93
CA ASN A 177 22.53 -3.25 10.45
C ASN A 177 23.43 -4.16 9.60
N THR A 178 24.73 -3.83 9.46
CA THR A 178 25.66 -4.58 8.61
C THR A 178 25.69 -6.08 8.92
N ASP A 179 25.70 -6.45 10.20
CA ASP A 179 25.75 -7.86 10.61
C ASP A 179 24.40 -8.55 10.36
N LEU A 180 23.29 -7.85 10.56
CA LEU A 180 21.96 -8.38 10.25
C LEU A 180 21.80 -8.64 8.74
N TYR A 181 22.29 -7.74 7.89
CA TYR A 181 22.33 -7.97 6.44
C TYR A 181 23.16 -9.20 6.05
N LYS A 182 24.33 -9.40 6.65
CA LYS A 182 25.15 -10.60 6.41
C LYS A 182 24.40 -11.88 6.77
N ILE A 183 23.68 -11.88 7.90
CA ILE A 183 22.86 -13.02 8.34
C ILE A 183 21.73 -13.28 7.34
N ILE A 184 21.01 -12.24 6.95
CA ILE A 184 19.92 -12.32 5.97
C ILE A 184 20.40 -12.92 4.66
N GLU A 185 21.53 -12.46 4.14
CA GLU A 185 22.09 -12.88 2.85
C GLU A 185 22.62 -14.32 2.90
N SER A 186 23.36 -14.68 3.97
CA SER A 186 24.05 -15.97 4.07
C SER A 186 23.19 -17.14 4.55
N SER A 187 21.94 -16.91 4.97
CA SER A 187 21.04 -17.93 5.52
C SER A 187 19.76 -18.11 4.68
N ASN A 188 18.97 -19.13 5.02
CA ASN A 188 17.58 -19.22 4.58
C ASN A 188 16.72 -18.35 5.50
N SER A 189 16.89 -17.04 5.32
CA SER A 189 16.27 -16.02 6.15
C SER A 189 14.76 -15.91 5.94
N VAL A 190 14.02 -15.90 7.04
CA VAL A 190 12.54 -15.77 7.06
C VAL A 190 12.17 -14.51 7.80
N CYS A 191 11.59 -13.55 7.09
CA CYS A 191 10.99 -12.35 7.70
C CYS A 191 9.75 -12.75 8.50
N ILE A 192 9.75 -12.56 9.80
CA ILE A 192 8.57 -12.75 10.67
C ILE A 192 8.03 -11.38 11.04
N SER A 193 6.91 -10.98 10.44
CA SER A 193 6.26 -9.71 10.73
C SER A 193 5.18 -9.86 11.81
N VAL A 194 5.41 -9.23 12.95
CA VAL A 194 4.50 -9.25 14.10
C VAL A 194 3.88 -7.86 14.27
N ARG A 195 2.56 -7.76 14.07
CA ARG A 195 1.82 -6.52 14.23
C ARG A 195 0.99 -6.54 15.51
N ARG A 196 1.27 -5.60 16.42
CA ARG A 196 0.60 -5.47 17.72
C ARG A 196 0.04 -4.07 17.93
N GLY A 197 0.87 -3.09 18.06
CA GLY A 197 0.64 -1.66 18.25
C GLY A 197 -0.82 -1.21 18.32
N ASP A 198 -1.28 -0.56 17.28
CA ASP A 198 -2.65 -0.06 17.17
C ASP A 198 -3.70 -1.19 17.07
N TYR A 199 -3.33 -2.43 16.68
CA TYR A 199 -4.25 -3.57 16.61
C TYR A 199 -4.71 -4.05 17.99
N LEU A 200 -3.96 -3.78 19.05
CA LEU A 200 -4.36 -4.05 20.43
C LEU A 200 -5.29 -2.96 21.01
N ASN A 201 -5.42 -1.82 20.33
CA ASN A 201 -6.36 -0.78 20.77
C ASN A 201 -7.80 -1.33 20.72
N PRO A 202 -8.63 -1.18 21.76
CA PRO A 202 -10.02 -1.66 21.80
C PRO A 202 -10.87 -1.23 20.60
N LYS A 203 -10.56 -0.08 19.99
CA LYS A 203 -11.24 0.42 18.79
C LYS A 203 -11.01 -0.49 17.56
N TYR A 204 -9.88 -1.19 17.49
CA TYR A 204 -9.44 -1.94 16.31
C TYR A 204 -9.28 -3.44 16.57
N ALA A 205 -9.08 -3.87 17.84
CA ALA A 205 -8.73 -5.23 18.20
C ALA A 205 -9.72 -6.28 17.68
N GLY A 206 -11.02 -6.04 17.88
CA GLY A 206 -12.06 -6.98 17.40
C GLY A 206 -12.15 -7.11 15.88
N LYS A 207 -11.50 -6.19 15.14
CA LYS A 207 -11.54 -6.20 13.68
C LYS A 207 -10.22 -6.68 13.05
N PHE A 208 -9.08 -6.27 13.61
CA PHE A 208 -7.78 -6.46 12.95
C PHE A 208 -6.80 -7.33 13.73
N TYR A 209 -7.01 -7.59 15.01
CA TYR A 209 -6.10 -8.45 15.76
C TYR A 209 -6.44 -9.93 15.54
N ILE A 210 -6.00 -10.44 14.39
CA ILE A 210 -6.19 -11.83 13.95
C ILE A 210 -4.87 -12.63 13.99
N CYS A 211 -3.74 -11.97 13.76
CA CYS A 211 -2.40 -12.57 13.83
C CYS A 211 -1.88 -12.55 15.27
N ASP A 212 -2.49 -13.33 16.14
CA ASP A 212 -2.13 -13.49 17.53
C ASP A 212 -0.89 -14.40 17.74
N GLU A 213 -0.58 -14.74 18.98
CA GLU A 213 0.53 -15.65 19.32
C GLU A 213 0.32 -17.04 18.71
N ALA A 214 -0.92 -17.54 18.68
CA ALA A 214 -1.22 -18.85 18.12
C ALA A 214 -0.94 -18.88 16.60
N TYR A 215 -1.29 -17.81 15.88
CA TYR A 215 -0.91 -17.65 14.48
C TYR A 215 0.62 -17.71 14.29
N ILE A 216 1.38 -16.94 15.11
CA ILE A 216 2.84 -16.89 14.99
C ILE A 216 3.44 -18.27 15.19
N TYR A 217 3.04 -19.01 16.23
CA TYR A 217 3.57 -20.34 16.48
C TYR A 217 3.18 -21.35 15.37
N LYS A 218 1.94 -21.34 14.88
CA LYS A 218 1.53 -22.17 13.74
C LYS A 218 2.38 -21.85 12.49
N ALA A 219 2.63 -20.58 12.25
CA ALA A 219 3.45 -20.15 11.11
C ALA A 219 4.92 -20.59 11.27
N ILE A 220 5.51 -20.50 12.46
CA ILE A 220 6.87 -21.01 12.74
C ILE A 220 6.96 -22.53 12.53
N GLU A 221 5.97 -23.30 12.98
CA GLU A 221 5.94 -24.73 12.69
C GLU A 221 5.80 -25.02 11.19
N LYS A 222 5.08 -24.16 10.46
CA LYS A 222 4.99 -24.29 8.99
C LYS A 222 6.30 -23.94 8.31
N VAL A 223 7.05 -22.96 8.81
CA VAL A 223 8.42 -22.63 8.35
C VAL A 223 9.34 -23.85 8.50
N LYS A 224 9.34 -24.56 9.64
CA LYS A 224 10.14 -25.76 9.86
C LYS A 224 9.85 -26.88 8.84
N GLN A 225 8.60 -26.97 8.40
CA GLN A 225 8.19 -27.98 7.42
C GLN A 225 8.59 -27.67 5.99
N LEU A 226 8.69 -26.37 5.64
CA LEU A 226 8.80 -25.91 4.25
C LEU A 226 10.19 -25.38 3.89
N ILE A 227 11.00 -24.99 4.86
CA ILE A 227 12.27 -24.30 4.65
C ILE A 227 13.38 -25.05 5.39
N ASP A 228 14.39 -25.49 4.66
CA ASP A 228 15.55 -26.17 5.23
C ASP A 228 16.46 -25.20 6.00
N ASN A 229 16.80 -25.55 7.24
CA ASN A 229 17.67 -24.75 8.11
C ASN A 229 17.31 -23.26 8.13
N PRO A 230 16.04 -22.91 8.47
CA PRO A 230 15.58 -21.54 8.46
C PRO A 230 16.26 -20.71 9.54
N VAL A 231 16.39 -19.41 9.28
CA VAL A 231 16.82 -18.40 10.27
C VAL A 231 15.73 -17.33 10.32
N LEU A 232 15.17 -17.12 11.51
CA LEU A 232 14.07 -16.19 11.70
C LEU A 232 14.59 -14.78 11.97
N ILE A 233 14.06 -13.81 11.23
CA ILE A 233 14.33 -12.38 11.45
C ILE A 233 13.02 -11.71 11.83
N PHE A 234 12.90 -11.32 13.11
CA PHE A 234 11.68 -10.71 13.62
C PHE A 234 11.63 -9.20 13.42
N PHE A 235 10.50 -8.73 12.93
CA PHE A 235 10.15 -7.33 12.77
C PHE A 235 8.83 -7.05 13.47
N SER A 236 8.78 -5.99 14.27
CA SER A 236 7.57 -5.64 15.01
C SER A 236 7.52 -4.14 15.33
N ASP A 237 6.33 -3.63 15.58
CA ASP A 237 6.12 -2.35 16.25
C ASP A 237 6.19 -2.46 17.79
N ASP A 238 6.37 -3.71 18.31
CA ASP A 238 6.64 -4.02 19.72
C ASP A 238 7.69 -5.14 19.81
N ILE A 239 8.90 -4.86 19.36
CA ILE A 239 9.98 -5.86 19.27
C ILE A 239 10.41 -6.38 20.66
N LYS A 240 10.25 -5.56 21.70
CA LYS A 240 10.54 -5.97 23.07
C LYS A 240 9.61 -7.11 23.50
N TRP A 241 8.33 -6.95 23.27
CA TRP A 241 7.35 -7.98 23.56
C TRP A 241 7.66 -9.28 22.79
N VAL A 242 8.02 -9.19 21.50
CA VAL A 242 8.39 -10.36 20.71
C VAL A 242 9.55 -11.11 21.33
N LYS A 243 10.63 -10.42 21.74
CA LYS A 243 11.80 -11.03 22.41
C LYS A 243 11.43 -11.72 23.71
N GLU A 244 10.48 -11.17 24.47
CA GLU A 244 10.06 -11.70 25.77
C GLU A 244 9.11 -12.89 25.64
N ASN A 245 8.20 -12.89 24.67
CA ASN A 245 7.06 -13.81 24.61
C ASN A 245 7.16 -14.87 23.50
N ILE A 246 7.79 -14.59 22.36
CA ILE A 246 7.91 -15.60 21.29
C ILE A 246 9.20 -16.39 21.49
N LYS A 247 9.06 -17.69 21.78
CA LYS A 247 10.17 -18.62 22.01
C LYS A 247 10.20 -19.69 20.92
N THR A 248 11.37 -19.97 20.39
CA THR A 248 11.60 -20.97 19.35
C THR A 248 13.01 -21.55 19.48
N ASP A 249 13.19 -22.76 19.00
CA ASP A 249 14.48 -23.45 18.87
C ASP A 249 15.23 -23.09 17.57
N ILE A 250 14.58 -22.37 16.65
CA ILE A 250 15.19 -21.90 15.40
C ILE A 250 16.12 -20.70 15.70
N PRO A 251 17.31 -20.62 15.11
CA PRO A 251 18.15 -19.43 15.18
C PRO A 251 17.37 -18.16 14.83
N SER A 252 17.34 -17.19 15.75
CA SER A 252 16.47 -16.04 15.64
C SER A 252 17.22 -14.75 15.90
N TYR A 253 16.94 -13.75 15.07
CA TYR A 253 17.47 -12.40 15.16
C TYR A 253 16.32 -11.39 15.15
N TYR A 254 16.60 -10.18 15.59
CA TYR A 254 15.57 -9.16 15.78
C TYR A 254 16.07 -7.83 15.26
N GLU A 255 15.21 -7.12 14.55
CA GLU A 255 15.49 -5.73 14.20
C GLU A 255 15.61 -4.87 15.48
N SER A 256 16.21 -3.67 15.38
CA SER A 256 16.52 -2.83 16.54
C SER A 256 15.26 -2.32 17.28
N GLY A 257 14.16 -2.15 16.58
CA GLY A 257 12.95 -1.43 17.02
C GLY A 257 13.00 0.07 16.73
N GLU A 258 14.19 0.61 16.48
CA GLU A 258 14.44 2.06 16.33
C GLU A 258 14.78 2.47 14.91
N ASP A 259 14.92 1.51 13.99
CA ASP A 259 15.28 1.80 12.61
C ASP A 259 14.21 2.66 11.92
N PRO A 260 14.61 3.60 11.07
CA PRO A 260 13.68 4.34 10.23
C PRO A 260 12.84 3.38 9.37
N ILE A 261 11.60 3.78 9.07
CA ILE A 261 10.64 2.92 8.38
C ILE A 261 11.14 2.41 7.03
N TRP A 262 11.94 3.21 6.31
CA TRP A 262 12.53 2.84 5.03
C TRP A 262 13.64 1.78 5.17
N GLU A 263 14.41 1.80 6.26
CA GLU A 263 15.42 0.78 6.55
C GLU A 263 14.75 -0.52 7.02
N LYS A 264 13.76 -0.42 7.90
CA LYS A 264 12.97 -1.57 8.32
C LYS A 264 12.37 -2.30 7.11
N LEU A 265 11.77 -1.58 6.15
CA LEU A 265 11.25 -2.18 4.94
C LEU A 265 12.35 -2.85 4.10
N ARG A 266 13.54 -2.20 3.99
CA ARG A 266 14.68 -2.77 3.27
C ARG A 266 15.14 -4.09 3.88
N LEU A 267 15.34 -4.15 5.18
CA LEU A 267 15.69 -5.36 5.89
C LEU A 267 14.67 -6.47 5.65
N MET A 268 13.37 -6.13 5.76
CA MET A 268 12.29 -7.09 5.54
C MET A 268 12.33 -7.68 4.13
N TYR A 269 12.35 -6.86 3.07
CA TYR A 269 12.32 -7.39 1.71
C TYR A 269 13.64 -8.04 1.27
N SER A 270 14.73 -7.85 2.02
CA SER A 270 16.01 -8.55 1.80
C SER A 270 15.96 -10.00 2.26
N CYS A 271 15.01 -10.38 3.13
CA CYS A 271 14.82 -11.77 3.52
C CYS A 271 14.37 -12.64 2.33
N LYS A 272 14.64 -13.94 2.43
CA LYS A 272 14.32 -14.89 1.35
C LYS A 272 12.88 -15.38 1.39
N HIS A 273 12.31 -15.59 2.59
CA HIS A 273 10.95 -16.09 2.81
C HIS A 273 10.22 -15.20 3.81
N PHE A 274 8.90 -15.35 3.92
CA PHE A 274 8.05 -14.41 4.65
C PHE A 274 6.95 -15.10 5.45
N VAL A 275 6.81 -14.71 6.69
CA VAL A 275 5.59 -14.85 7.48
C VAL A 275 5.03 -13.45 7.67
N ILE A 276 3.93 -13.16 7.00
CA ILE A 276 3.31 -11.83 7.03
C ILE A 276 2.13 -11.78 7.99
N SER A 277 1.94 -10.65 8.64
CA SER A 277 0.69 -10.31 9.31
C SER A 277 -0.29 -9.67 8.33
N ASN A 278 -1.54 -9.47 8.75
CA ASN A 278 -2.55 -8.72 8.00
C ASN A 278 -2.25 -7.21 7.95
N SER A 279 -1.06 -6.87 7.53
CA SER A 279 -0.55 -5.50 7.43
C SER A 279 -0.06 -5.21 6.02
N THR A 280 -0.52 -4.09 5.45
CA THR A 280 -0.05 -3.61 4.14
C THR A 280 1.46 -3.42 4.08
N PHE A 281 2.11 -3.11 5.21
CA PHE A 281 3.55 -2.96 5.30
C PHE A 281 4.28 -4.31 5.13
N SER A 282 3.81 -5.37 5.80
CA SER A 282 4.37 -6.72 5.62
C SER A 282 4.04 -7.31 4.25
N TRP A 283 2.89 -6.97 3.69
CA TRP A 283 2.53 -7.33 2.32
C TRP A 283 3.54 -6.76 1.31
N TRP A 284 3.91 -5.48 1.47
CA TRP A 284 4.92 -4.87 0.61
C TRP A 284 6.31 -5.49 0.77
N ALA A 285 6.67 -5.93 1.97
CA ALA A 285 7.96 -6.61 2.18
C ALA A 285 8.09 -7.84 1.29
N GLN A 286 7.10 -8.73 1.25
CA GLN A 286 7.13 -9.90 0.38
C GLN A 286 7.02 -9.54 -1.10
N TYR A 287 6.23 -8.51 -1.47
CA TYR A 287 6.06 -8.08 -2.87
C TYR A 287 7.35 -7.51 -3.46
N LEU A 288 8.14 -6.77 -2.67
CA LEU A 288 9.40 -6.16 -3.07
C LEU A 288 10.58 -7.14 -3.06
N SER A 289 10.42 -8.33 -2.50
CA SER A 289 11.46 -9.36 -2.55
C SER A 289 11.81 -9.74 -3.99
N ARG A 290 13.11 -9.94 -4.23
CA ARG A 290 13.65 -10.39 -5.51
C ARG A 290 13.89 -11.91 -5.55
N ASN A 291 13.61 -12.61 -4.46
CA ASN A 291 13.67 -14.08 -4.45
C ASN A 291 12.42 -14.62 -5.15
N GLU A 292 12.61 -15.26 -6.31
CA GLU A 292 11.52 -15.86 -7.10
C GLU A 292 10.99 -17.15 -6.43
N ASP A 293 11.86 -17.85 -5.67
CA ASP A 293 11.51 -19.09 -4.95
C ASP A 293 11.02 -18.82 -3.51
N LYS A 294 10.58 -17.60 -3.22
CA LYS A 294 10.11 -17.25 -1.88
C LYS A 294 8.87 -18.04 -1.49
N ILE A 295 8.85 -18.46 -0.24
CA ILE A 295 7.63 -18.99 0.41
C ILE A 295 7.03 -17.85 1.23
N VAL A 296 5.73 -17.60 1.04
CA VAL A 296 4.97 -16.60 1.80
C VAL A 296 3.90 -17.32 2.61
N ILE A 297 3.98 -17.18 3.93
CA ILE A 297 2.98 -17.68 4.87
C ILE A 297 2.16 -16.48 5.34
N SER A 298 0.83 -16.57 5.24
CA SER A 298 -0.10 -15.48 5.56
C SER A 298 -1.28 -15.97 6.42
N PRO A 299 -1.99 -15.07 7.10
CA PRO A 299 -3.30 -15.43 7.65
C PRO A 299 -4.26 -15.79 6.51
N ASP A 300 -5.29 -16.57 6.81
CA ASP A 300 -6.31 -16.99 5.83
C ASP A 300 -7.37 -15.91 5.54
N HIS A 301 -7.39 -14.86 6.33
CA HIS A 301 -8.20 -13.66 6.13
C HIS A 301 -7.46 -12.41 6.63
N TRP A 302 -7.93 -11.23 6.25
CA TRP A 302 -7.26 -9.94 6.55
C TRP A 302 -7.97 -9.15 7.66
N THR A 303 -9.26 -9.41 7.84
CA THR A 303 -10.12 -8.75 8.84
C THR A 303 -11.28 -9.64 9.22
N ASN A 304 -11.74 -9.54 10.47
CA ASN A 304 -12.93 -10.23 10.97
C ASN A 304 -14.27 -9.72 10.38
N ASP A 305 -14.23 -8.75 9.46
CA ASP A 305 -15.41 -8.23 8.74
C ASP A 305 -15.46 -8.88 7.34
N ASP A 306 -16.12 -10.01 7.21
CA ASP A 306 -16.24 -10.79 5.96
C ASP A 306 -16.70 -9.98 4.75
N ASN A 307 -17.51 -8.91 4.97
CA ASN A 307 -17.99 -8.05 3.90
C ASN A 307 -16.93 -7.07 3.39
N LYS A 308 -15.84 -6.90 4.14
CA LYS A 308 -14.77 -5.93 3.86
C LYS A 308 -13.38 -6.57 3.83
N ASP A 309 -13.33 -7.89 3.95
CA ASP A 309 -12.07 -8.62 3.89
C ASP A 309 -11.47 -8.52 2.47
N PRO A 310 -10.28 -7.93 2.32
CA PRO A 310 -9.61 -7.81 1.03
C PRO A 310 -8.90 -9.12 0.66
N LYS A 311 -9.66 -10.18 0.43
CA LYS A 311 -9.18 -11.54 0.12
C LYS A 311 -8.16 -11.58 -1.03
N HIS A 312 -8.24 -10.64 -1.96
CA HIS A 312 -7.31 -10.48 -3.07
C HIS A 312 -5.89 -10.05 -2.66
N LEU A 313 -5.66 -9.68 -1.38
CA LEU A 313 -4.31 -9.49 -0.84
C LEU A 313 -3.61 -10.80 -0.49
N ILE A 314 -4.35 -11.89 -0.41
CA ILE A 314 -3.84 -13.25 -0.19
C ILE A 314 -3.75 -13.90 -1.57
N ALA A 315 -2.54 -13.98 -2.11
CA ALA A 315 -2.33 -14.58 -3.42
C ALA A 315 -2.50 -16.11 -3.37
N ASP A 316 -2.85 -16.72 -4.50
CA ASP A 316 -3.13 -18.16 -4.60
C ASP A 316 -1.93 -19.05 -4.24
N ASP A 317 -0.71 -18.53 -4.38
CA ASP A 317 0.55 -19.20 -4.04
C ASP A 317 0.97 -19.03 -2.57
N PHE A 318 0.22 -18.27 -1.77
CA PHE A 318 0.51 -18.13 -0.34
C PHE A 318 0.07 -19.37 0.44
N VAL A 319 0.89 -19.74 1.40
CA VAL A 319 0.55 -20.77 2.39
C VAL A 319 -0.26 -20.13 3.51
N THR A 320 -1.55 -20.40 3.57
CA THR A 320 -2.44 -19.77 4.55
C THR A 320 -2.47 -20.52 5.87
N ILE A 321 -2.53 -19.79 6.97
CA ILE A 321 -2.72 -20.30 8.34
C ILE A 321 -4.08 -19.84 8.85
N PRO A 322 -4.97 -20.77 9.30
CA PRO A 322 -6.23 -20.40 9.91
C PRO A 322 -6.03 -19.57 11.17
N CYS A 323 -6.64 -18.38 11.19
CA CYS A 323 -6.72 -17.46 12.32
C CYS A 323 -8.06 -17.60 13.04
N ASN A 324 -8.11 -17.26 14.34
CA ASN A 324 -9.32 -17.33 15.17
C ASN A 324 -10.11 -16.03 15.11
#